data_5f350249aed92a579f0deeab5d044894
#
_entry.id   5f350249aed92a579f0deeab5d044894
#
_cell.length_a   1.000
_cell.length_b   1.000
_cell.length_c   1.000
_cell.angle_alpha   90.00
_cell.angle_beta   90.00
_cell.angle_gamma   90.00
#
_symmetry.space_group_name_H-M   'P 1'
#
loop_
_entity.id
_entity.type
_entity.pdbx_description
1 polymer ?
#
loop_
_entity_poly.entity_id
_entity_poly.type
_entity_poly.pdbx_seq_one_letter_code
_entity_poly.pdbx_strand_id
1 'polypeptide(L)'
;MSQLSEKTASGVRRRPVPDELGRALLLALGPWRAQSFSLHDSGGETLWLSAGSIGPDEHGYVLAALDVFTLEPNRGCIHRKLDDGRRALFLAARDPLGGCSGVGFAFIEGSAVDDTRVVTPAVRALMQRFSMLVAPQADKRNGASLPAPDAESSMPLDLPDNTPIRARAYTRLQHGGGIRRFEVSIAPIGAQHDAAVFERLVDWLVQHRQRYASKPSSFAIAISATAVFDHGFASRFEACLARNAIDEGLVMLILPAAAWAEQPDRAMPLLELCERLNCRVILDDFVLNDAALKLLRCKAIRMLKLSPELTAEAMLDRYPRALLSACTHIARVLGIHCVAKRVTSNTAARWLAAAGVDYIDPFNAAETGAASTTSEAAGLSLVP
;
A
#
# COMPACT_ATOMS: atom_id res chain seq x y z
N MET A 1 11.35 36.31 13.27
CA MET A 1 9.92 35.91 13.19
C MET A 1 9.55 35.88 11.72
N SER A 2 9.62 34.72 11.11
CA SER A 2 9.25 34.53 9.72
C SER A 2 8.42 33.25 9.63
N GLN A 3 7.15 33.43 9.33
CA GLN A 3 6.22 32.33 9.08
C GLN A 3 6.58 31.72 7.73
N LEU A 4 7.18 30.54 7.76
CA LEU A 4 7.30 29.68 6.58
C LEU A 4 5.95 28.99 6.36
N SER A 5 5.11 29.63 5.54
CA SER A 5 3.92 29.02 4.96
C SER A 5 4.31 28.56 3.55
N GLU A 6 4.97 27.42 3.47
CA GLU A 6 5.15 26.74 2.19
C GLU A 6 3.98 25.78 1.94
N LYS A 7 3.27 26.03 0.86
CA LYS A 7 2.25 25.13 0.31
C LYS A 7 2.94 23.88 -0.21
N THR A 8 2.94 22.83 0.58
CA THR A 8 3.24 21.47 0.08
C THR A 8 2.10 20.97 -0.81
N ALA A 9 2.44 20.26 -1.86
CA ALA A 9 1.57 19.80 -2.95
C ALA A 9 0.49 18.76 -2.57
N SER A 10 0.25 18.49 -1.30
CA SER A 10 -0.82 17.64 -0.80
C SER A 10 -1.80 18.49 0.00
N GLY A 11 -3.03 18.64 -0.51
CA GLY A 11 -4.09 19.50 0.02
C GLY A 11 -4.68 19.09 1.39
N VAL A 12 -3.97 18.33 2.21
CA VAL A 12 -4.37 17.97 3.57
C VAL A 12 -3.87 19.05 4.50
N ARG A 13 -4.76 19.88 5.06
CA ARG A 13 -4.43 20.77 6.17
C ARG A 13 -4.06 19.94 7.40
N ARG A 14 -2.78 19.65 7.56
CA ARG A 14 -2.25 19.08 8.81
C ARG A 14 -2.29 20.14 9.89
N ARG A 15 -2.73 19.78 11.09
CA ARG A 15 -2.60 20.69 12.24
C ARG A 15 -1.12 20.80 12.57
N PRO A 16 -0.58 22.01 12.66
CA PRO A 16 0.80 22.19 13.12
C PRO A 16 0.92 21.60 14.53
N VAL A 17 2.02 20.91 14.79
CA VAL A 17 2.32 20.43 16.14
C VAL A 17 2.48 21.67 17.03
N PRO A 18 1.75 21.78 18.15
CA PRO A 18 1.89 22.90 19.05
C PRO A 18 3.33 23.02 19.58
N ASP A 19 3.92 24.20 19.51
CA ASP A 19 5.28 24.47 19.98
C ASP A 19 5.48 24.03 21.44
N GLU A 20 4.46 24.21 22.26
CA GLU A 20 4.43 23.78 23.66
C GLU A 20 4.66 22.27 23.83
N LEU A 21 4.13 21.44 22.92
CA LEU A 21 4.30 19.98 22.99
C LEU A 21 5.76 19.59 22.69
N GLY A 22 6.34 20.16 21.65
CA GLY A 22 7.73 19.91 21.29
C GLY A 22 8.69 20.35 22.40
N ARG A 23 8.47 21.54 22.97
CA ARG A 23 9.26 22.04 24.11
C ARG A 23 9.07 21.18 25.37
N ALA A 24 7.87 20.72 25.67
CA ALA A 24 7.62 19.85 26.81
C ALA A 24 8.36 18.51 26.66
N LEU A 25 8.41 17.93 25.44
CA LEU A 25 9.18 16.72 25.16
C LEU A 25 10.68 16.96 25.32
N LEU A 26 11.21 18.06 24.79
CA LEU A 26 12.63 18.41 24.95
C LEU A 26 12.99 18.59 26.44
N LEU A 27 12.15 19.24 27.23
CA LEU A 27 12.34 19.39 28.70
C LEU A 27 12.27 18.03 29.40
N ALA A 28 11.35 17.16 29.02
CA ALA A 28 11.24 15.82 29.61
C ALA A 28 12.45 14.93 29.28
N LEU A 29 13.21 15.26 28.23
CA LEU A 29 14.47 14.63 27.86
C LEU A 29 15.72 15.29 28.50
N GLY A 30 15.53 16.29 29.32
CA GLY A 30 16.62 17.01 30.05
C GLY A 30 17.58 16.08 30.81
N PRO A 31 17.14 15.02 31.50
CA PRO A 31 18.02 14.04 32.15
C PRO A 31 19.06 13.38 31.22
N TRP A 32 18.77 13.28 29.95
CA TRP A 32 19.68 12.73 28.92
C TRP A 32 20.46 13.81 28.18
N ARG A 33 20.37 15.07 28.62
CA ARG A 33 21.04 16.21 27.99
C ARG A 33 20.77 16.27 26.48
N ALA A 34 19.50 16.20 26.11
CA ALA A 34 19.09 16.33 24.71
C ALA A 34 19.50 17.72 24.20
N GLN A 35 20.35 17.77 23.17
CA GLN A 35 20.84 19.02 22.57
C GLN A 35 19.87 19.57 21.53
N SER A 36 19.19 18.68 20.81
CA SER A 36 18.17 19.00 19.83
C SER A 36 17.08 17.94 19.84
N PHE A 37 15.89 18.35 19.45
CA PHE A 37 14.74 17.44 19.34
C PHE A 37 13.89 17.80 18.15
N SER A 38 13.41 16.80 17.45
CA SER A 38 12.48 16.94 16.31
C SER A 38 11.37 15.90 16.38
N LEU A 39 10.24 16.24 15.77
CA LEU A 39 9.08 15.36 15.64
C LEU A 39 8.76 15.16 14.17
N HIS A 40 8.55 13.90 13.79
CA HIS A 40 8.30 13.48 12.43
C HIS A 40 7.04 12.63 12.37
N ASP A 41 6.31 12.72 11.26
CA ASP A 41 5.18 11.85 11.00
C ASP A 41 5.61 10.44 10.55
N SER A 42 4.66 9.58 10.26
CA SER A 42 4.91 8.21 9.77
C SER A 42 5.60 8.14 8.40
N GLY A 43 5.62 9.24 7.65
CA GLY A 43 6.37 9.38 6.39
C GLY A 43 7.77 9.97 6.56
N GLY A 44 8.15 10.32 7.79
CA GLY A 44 9.43 10.96 8.09
C GLY A 44 9.44 12.48 7.87
N GLU A 45 8.32 13.11 7.50
CA GLU A 45 8.23 14.55 7.32
C GLU A 45 8.39 15.27 8.68
N THR A 46 9.25 16.29 8.76
CA THR A 46 9.48 17.06 9.98
C THR A 46 8.30 17.97 10.28
N LEU A 47 7.66 17.74 11.41
CA LEU A 47 6.50 18.51 11.88
C LEU A 47 6.85 19.56 12.92
N TRP A 48 7.93 19.35 13.67
CA TRP A 48 8.44 20.26 14.68
C TRP A 48 9.95 20.05 14.89
N LEU A 49 10.65 21.14 15.16
CA LEU A 49 12.10 21.15 15.38
C LEU A 49 12.46 22.19 16.43
N SER A 50 13.30 21.82 17.40
CA SER A 50 13.72 22.72 18.49
C SER A 50 14.66 23.82 18.02
N ALA A 51 15.59 23.52 17.12
CA ALA A 51 16.55 24.48 16.54
C ALA A 51 17.23 23.87 15.30
N GLY A 52 17.66 24.73 14.37
CA GLY A 52 18.44 24.34 13.20
C GLY A 52 17.59 23.70 12.06
N SER A 53 18.22 22.81 11.30
CA SER A 53 17.62 22.01 10.23
C SER A 53 18.06 20.56 10.37
N ILE A 54 17.29 19.64 9.86
CA ILE A 54 17.65 18.23 9.77
C ILE A 54 18.38 18.01 8.45
N GLY A 55 19.60 17.46 8.53
CA GLY A 55 20.39 17.09 7.37
C GLY A 55 19.91 15.79 6.70
N PRO A 56 20.37 15.51 5.47
CA PRO A 56 19.99 14.29 4.74
C PRO A 56 20.31 13.01 5.52
N ASP A 57 21.47 12.95 6.17
CA ASP A 57 21.88 11.80 6.97
C ASP A 57 20.97 11.58 8.18
N GLU A 58 20.62 12.66 8.86
CA GLU A 58 19.72 12.67 10.02
C GLU A 58 18.32 12.21 9.61
N HIS A 59 17.85 12.66 8.45
CA HIS A 59 16.58 12.20 7.88
C HIS A 59 16.61 10.68 7.58
N GLY A 60 17.74 10.17 7.05
CA GLY A 60 17.95 8.74 6.84
C GLY A 60 17.85 7.93 8.15
N TYR A 61 18.38 8.45 9.26
CA TYR A 61 18.24 7.81 10.57
C TYR A 61 16.80 7.82 11.11
N VAL A 62 16.05 8.88 10.85
CA VAL A 62 14.63 8.97 11.18
C VAL A 62 13.83 7.91 10.45
N LEU A 63 14.04 7.75 9.14
CA LEU A 63 13.37 6.72 8.34
C LEU A 63 13.71 5.31 8.82
N ALA A 64 14.99 5.05 9.11
CA ALA A 64 15.42 3.77 9.66
C ALA A 64 14.78 3.46 11.03
N ALA A 65 14.62 4.47 11.88
CA ALA A 65 13.94 4.30 13.17
C ALA A 65 12.44 4.02 13.01
N LEU A 66 11.76 4.69 12.07
CA LEU A 66 10.37 4.42 11.73
C LEU A 66 10.17 2.96 11.26
N ASP A 67 11.12 2.45 10.46
CA ASP A 67 11.09 1.06 10.02
C ASP A 67 11.20 0.09 11.19
N VAL A 68 12.16 0.32 12.10
CA VAL A 68 12.32 -0.52 13.30
C VAL A 68 11.08 -0.47 14.19
N PHE A 69 10.51 0.71 14.43
CA PHE A 69 9.29 0.83 15.22
C PHE A 69 8.06 0.19 14.57
N THR A 70 8.03 0.11 13.26
CA THR A 70 6.97 -0.59 12.53
C THR A 70 7.13 -2.11 12.68
N LEU A 71 8.37 -2.61 12.62
CA LEU A 71 8.68 -4.03 12.77
C LEU A 71 8.59 -4.52 14.24
N GLU A 72 8.89 -3.63 15.20
CA GLU A 72 8.90 -3.95 16.63
C GLU A 72 7.84 -3.13 17.40
N PRO A 73 6.55 -3.51 17.35
CA PRO A 73 5.46 -2.71 17.91
C PRO A 73 5.55 -2.46 19.42
N ASN A 74 6.24 -3.31 20.16
CA ASN A 74 6.44 -3.17 21.60
C ASN A 74 7.64 -2.28 21.98
N ARG A 75 8.45 -1.90 21.02
CA ARG A 75 9.63 -1.08 21.25
C ARG A 75 9.21 0.39 21.33
N GLY A 76 9.42 1.01 22.50
CA GLY A 76 9.06 2.42 22.74
C GLY A 76 10.17 3.39 22.39
N CYS A 77 11.43 2.94 22.38
CA CYS A 77 12.58 3.78 22.02
C CYS A 77 13.72 2.98 21.39
N ILE A 78 14.58 3.70 20.68
CA ILE A 78 15.84 3.20 20.12
C ILE A 78 16.92 4.19 20.54
N HIS A 79 18.02 3.65 21.03
CA HIS A 79 19.23 4.40 21.30
C HIS A 79 20.36 3.87 20.45
N ARG A 80 21.03 4.74 19.70
CA ARG A 80 22.09 4.33 18.76
C ARG A 80 23.28 5.29 18.80
N LYS A 81 24.49 4.75 18.76
CA LYS A 81 25.69 5.51 18.43
C LYS A 81 25.77 5.61 16.90
N LEU A 82 25.93 6.81 16.39
CA LEU A 82 26.04 7.11 14.98
C LEU A 82 27.51 6.99 14.53
N ASP A 83 27.72 6.94 13.22
CA ASP A 83 29.05 6.79 12.63
C ASP A 83 29.97 7.97 12.90
N ASP A 84 29.41 9.17 13.10
CA ASP A 84 30.10 10.40 13.50
C ASP A 84 30.42 10.47 15.00
N GLY A 85 30.10 9.43 15.77
CA GLY A 85 30.31 9.34 17.20
C GLY A 85 29.22 9.97 18.08
N ARG A 86 28.29 10.75 17.50
CA ARG A 86 27.12 11.28 18.21
C ARG A 86 26.20 10.14 18.67
N ARG A 87 25.36 10.43 19.64
CA ARG A 87 24.34 9.48 20.10
C ARG A 87 22.96 10.01 19.77
N ALA A 88 22.16 9.16 19.18
CA ALA A 88 20.79 9.42 18.80
C ALA A 88 19.82 8.64 19.68
N LEU A 89 18.73 9.29 20.04
CA LEU A 89 17.57 8.70 20.70
C LEU A 89 16.37 8.89 19.80
N PHE A 90 15.64 7.80 19.57
CA PHE A 90 14.39 7.80 18.84
C PHE A 90 13.27 7.34 19.77
N LEU A 91 12.12 8.01 19.72
CA LEU A 91 10.94 7.71 20.52
C LEU A 91 9.76 7.42 19.62
N ALA A 92 9.12 6.26 19.77
CA ALA A 92 7.95 5.91 18.99
C ALA A 92 6.72 6.71 19.44
N ALA A 93 6.01 7.32 18.49
CA ALA A 93 4.65 7.77 18.69
C ALA A 93 3.70 6.67 18.25
N ARG A 94 2.94 6.12 19.19
CA ARG A 94 2.02 5.00 18.96
C ARG A 94 0.59 5.46 18.96
N ASP A 95 -0.17 5.06 17.95
CA ASP A 95 -1.62 5.21 17.96
C ASP A 95 -2.28 4.24 18.95
N PRO A 96 -3.57 4.40 19.26
CA PRO A 96 -4.27 3.50 20.18
C PRO A 96 -4.31 2.03 19.74
N LEU A 97 -4.01 1.75 18.47
CA LEU A 97 -3.97 0.40 17.90
C LEU A 97 -2.54 -0.18 17.90
N GLY A 98 -1.56 0.58 18.42
CA GLY A 98 -0.15 0.18 18.50
C GLY A 98 0.65 0.47 17.24
N GLY A 99 0.06 1.06 16.19
CA GLY A 99 0.74 1.48 14.97
C GLY A 99 1.72 2.63 15.24
N CYS A 100 2.83 2.70 14.49
CA CYS A 100 3.75 3.83 14.56
C CYS A 100 3.22 5.00 13.72
N SER A 101 2.70 6.04 14.37
CA SER A 101 2.15 7.24 13.74
C SER A 101 3.20 8.34 13.52
N GLY A 102 4.39 8.18 14.12
CA GLY A 102 5.50 9.11 13.98
C GLY A 102 6.64 8.79 14.92
N VAL A 103 7.69 9.61 14.88
CA VAL A 103 8.89 9.46 15.70
C VAL A 103 9.39 10.80 16.24
N GLY A 104 9.84 10.78 17.50
CA GLY A 104 10.66 11.85 18.07
C GLY A 104 12.13 11.47 17.93
N PHE A 105 12.96 12.41 17.49
CA PHE A 105 14.40 12.22 17.32
C PHE A 105 15.18 13.25 18.12
N ALA A 106 16.18 12.82 18.89
CA ALA A 106 17.06 13.69 19.66
C ALA A 106 18.52 13.27 19.54
N PHE A 107 19.42 14.27 19.52
CA PHE A 107 20.82 14.03 19.89
C PHE A 107 20.96 14.17 21.40
N ILE A 108 21.63 13.19 22.01
CA ILE A 108 21.82 13.12 23.45
C ILE A 108 23.31 13.01 23.83
N GLU A 109 23.65 13.60 24.98
CA GLU A 109 24.95 13.41 25.62
C GLU A 109 24.79 12.43 26.80
N GLY A 110 25.56 11.34 26.82
CA GLY A 110 25.52 10.44 27.97
C GLY A 110 25.99 9.02 27.66
N SER A 111 26.43 8.31 28.69
CA SER A 111 26.74 6.88 28.64
C SER A 111 25.46 6.05 28.45
N ALA A 112 25.62 4.84 27.94
CA ALA A 112 24.52 3.92 27.60
C ALA A 112 23.38 3.98 28.62
N VAL A 113 22.21 4.39 28.13
CA VAL A 113 20.98 4.44 28.91
C VAL A 113 20.25 3.14 28.68
N ASP A 114 19.81 2.50 29.75
CA ASP A 114 18.87 1.39 29.67
C ASP A 114 17.57 1.87 28.99
N ASP A 115 17.22 1.29 27.86
CA ASP A 115 16.07 1.67 27.02
C ASP A 115 14.77 1.82 27.82
N THR A 116 14.64 1.06 28.92
CA THR A 116 13.45 1.07 29.78
C THR A 116 13.35 2.34 30.63
N ARG A 117 14.46 3.04 30.89
CA ARG A 117 14.48 4.26 31.71
C ARG A 117 14.19 5.54 30.95
N VAL A 118 14.36 5.52 29.62
CA VAL A 118 14.15 6.71 28.79
C VAL A 118 12.66 7.01 28.62
N VAL A 119 11.84 6.00 28.45
CA VAL A 119 10.39 6.17 28.25
C VAL A 119 9.70 6.33 29.61
N THR A 120 9.98 7.45 30.28
CA THR A 120 9.26 7.81 31.51
C THR A 120 7.75 7.94 31.23
N PRO A 121 6.89 7.83 32.26
CA PRO A 121 5.45 8.08 32.10
C PRO A 121 5.13 9.41 31.45
N ALA A 122 5.91 10.47 31.76
CA ALA A 122 5.76 11.79 31.18
C ALA A 122 6.09 11.80 29.67
N VAL A 123 7.22 11.21 29.26
CA VAL A 123 7.61 11.10 27.85
C VAL A 123 6.57 10.29 27.10
N ARG A 124 6.10 9.18 27.68
CA ARG A 124 5.06 8.34 27.07
C ARG A 124 3.76 9.09 26.83
N ALA A 125 3.29 9.85 27.84
CA ALA A 125 2.06 10.63 27.73
C ALA A 125 2.18 11.73 26.66
N LEU A 126 3.33 12.40 26.57
CA LEU A 126 3.60 13.44 25.57
C LEU A 126 3.69 12.84 24.17
N MET A 127 4.37 11.69 23.98
CA MET A 127 4.43 10.99 22.70
C MET A 127 3.07 10.45 22.28
N GLN A 128 2.23 10.00 23.22
CA GLN A 128 0.85 9.62 22.94
C GLN A 128 0.00 10.82 22.51
N ARG A 129 0.19 11.99 23.15
CA ARG A 129 -0.47 13.23 22.71
C ARG A 129 -0.02 13.64 21.31
N PHE A 130 1.26 13.52 21.00
CA PHE A 130 1.80 13.74 19.67
C PHE A 130 1.15 12.79 18.66
N SER A 131 1.11 11.50 18.97
CA SER A 131 0.45 10.49 18.13
C SER A 131 -1.00 10.85 17.78
N MET A 132 -1.78 11.32 18.75
CA MET A 132 -3.17 11.75 18.52
C MET A 132 -3.30 12.99 17.62
N LEU A 133 -2.26 13.84 17.55
CA LEU A 133 -2.24 15.00 16.66
C LEU A 133 -1.86 14.63 15.22
N VAL A 134 -0.97 13.66 15.09
CA VAL A 134 -0.39 13.22 13.80
C VAL A 134 -1.20 12.09 13.19
N ALA A 135 -1.83 11.25 14.02
CA ALA A 135 -2.75 10.23 13.53
C ALA A 135 -3.80 10.92 12.63
N PRO A 136 -4.01 10.40 11.41
CA PRO A 136 -5.00 10.97 10.51
C PRO A 136 -6.32 11.06 11.25
N GLN A 137 -6.76 12.28 11.54
CA GLN A 137 -8.05 12.50 12.19
C GLN A 137 -9.12 12.00 11.24
N ALA A 138 -9.73 10.88 11.61
CA ALA A 138 -11.01 10.53 11.02
C ALA A 138 -11.93 11.73 11.27
N ASP A 139 -12.33 12.36 10.18
CA ASP A 139 -13.23 13.49 10.20
C ASP A 139 -14.46 13.06 11.00
N LYS A 140 -14.65 13.60 12.21
CA LYS A 140 -15.75 13.23 13.11
C LYS A 140 -17.14 13.55 12.54
N ARG A 141 -17.19 14.13 11.34
CA ARG A 141 -18.43 14.47 10.64
C ARG A 141 -19.04 13.33 9.82
N ASN A 142 -18.25 12.30 9.53
CA ASN A 142 -18.81 11.11 8.92
C ASN A 142 -18.32 9.93 9.76
N GLY A 143 -19.22 9.17 10.35
CA GLY A 143 -19.00 7.78 10.70
C GLY A 143 -18.62 7.07 9.39
N ALA A 144 -17.33 7.20 9.03
CA ALA A 144 -16.87 6.81 7.71
C ALA A 144 -16.95 5.29 7.63
N SER A 145 -18.06 4.81 7.13
CA SER A 145 -18.14 3.62 6.31
C SER A 145 -16.92 3.60 5.40
N LEU A 146 -16.34 2.42 5.15
CA LEU A 146 -15.54 2.22 3.93
C LEU A 146 -16.21 3.04 2.85
N PRO A 147 -15.51 3.95 2.13
CA PRO A 147 -16.17 4.74 1.12
C PRO A 147 -17.02 3.78 0.32
N ALA A 148 -18.34 4.01 0.36
CA ALA A 148 -19.23 3.25 -0.52
C ALA A 148 -18.62 3.36 -1.91
N PRO A 149 -18.54 2.29 -2.69
CA PRO A 149 -18.06 2.39 -4.06
C PRO A 149 -18.89 3.49 -4.71
N ASP A 150 -18.28 4.67 -4.88
CA ASP A 150 -18.92 5.79 -5.57
C ASP A 150 -19.40 5.26 -6.91
N ALA A 151 -20.48 5.80 -7.44
CA ALA A 151 -20.96 5.44 -8.78
C ALA A 151 -19.84 5.59 -9.84
N GLU A 152 -18.86 6.47 -9.60
CA GLU A 152 -17.61 6.60 -10.37
C GLU A 152 -16.62 5.43 -10.16
N SER A 153 -16.79 4.59 -9.11
CA SER A 153 -15.92 3.46 -8.81
C SER A 153 -16.21 2.24 -9.68
N SER A 154 -17.34 2.23 -10.39
CA SER A 154 -17.74 1.14 -11.27
C SER A 154 -17.97 1.70 -12.66
N MET A 155 -17.16 1.27 -13.62
CA MET A 155 -17.28 1.65 -15.03
C MET A 155 -17.76 0.42 -15.82
N PRO A 156 -18.98 0.46 -16.41
CA PRO A 156 -19.42 -0.60 -17.31
C PRO A 156 -18.53 -0.57 -18.57
N LEU A 157 -17.98 -1.70 -18.92
CA LEU A 157 -17.35 -1.93 -20.21
C LEU A 157 -18.43 -2.53 -21.12
N ASP A 158 -18.97 -1.71 -22.00
CA ASP A 158 -19.95 -2.18 -23.02
C ASP A 158 -19.20 -2.97 -24.10
N LEU A 159 -18.94 -4.26 -23.82
CA LEU A 159 -18.37 -5.17 -24.79
C LEU A 159 -19.49 -5.80 -25.62
N PRO A 160 -19.29 -5.94 -26.94
CA PRO A 160 -20.39 -6.30 -27.87
C PRO A 160 -21.04 -7.68 -27.66
N ASP A 161 -20.50 -8.55 -26.81
CA ASP A 161 -20.96 -9.93 -26.65
C ASP A 161 -21.70 -10.21 -25.32
N ASN A 162 -22.37 -9.27 -24.74
CA ASN A 162 -23.18 -9.47 -23.52
C ASN A 162 -22.44 -10.13 -22.31
N THR A 163 -21.12 -10.27 -22.37
CA THR A 163 -20.33 -10.75 -21.24
C THR A 163 -20.29 -9.64 -20.20
N PRO A 164 -20.75 -9.87 -18.96
CA PRO A 164 -20.83 -8.82 -17.94
C PRO A 164 -19.42 -8.51 -17.42
N ILE A 165 -18.66 -7.75 -18.18
CA ILE A 165 -17.35 -7.26 -17.77
C ILE A 165 -17.55 -5.90 -17.09
N ARG A 166 -17.09 -5.78 -15.88
CA ARG A 166 -17.10 -4.54 -15.11
C ARG A 166 -15.69 -4.19 -14.66
N ALA A 167 -15.33 -2.93 -14.85
CA ALA A 167 -14.13 -2.38 -14.23
C ALA A 167 -14.53 -1.73 -12.91
N ARG A 168 -13.87 -2.12 -11.81
CA ARG A 168 -14.07 -1.55 -10.48
C ARG A 168 -12.78 -0.89 -10.00
N ALA A 169 -12.89 0.27 -9.36
CA ALA A 169 -11.73 0.99 -8.86
C ALA A 169 -11.20 0.37 -7.57
N TYR A 170 -9.88 0.26 -7.48
CA TYR A 170 -9.21 -0.01 -6.20
C TYR A 170 -9.44 1.15 -5.23
N THR A 171 -9.83 0.85 -4.00
CA THR A 171 -9.96 1.86 -2.96
C THR A 171 -8.58 2.21 -2.40
N ARG A 172 -8.20 3.48 -2.51
CA ARG A 172 -6.93 3.96 -1.98
C ARG A 172 -7.03 4.20 -0.49
N LEU A 173 -6.07 3.68 0.28
CA LEU A 173 -6.02 3.82 1.73
C LEU A 173 -5.28 5.08 2.19
N GLN A 174 -4.31 5.56 1.40
CA GLN A 174 -3.52 6.73 1.72
C GLN A 174 -4.01 7.96 0.97
N HIS A 175 -3.99 9.12 1.63
CA HIS A 175 -4.39 10.39 1.02
C HIS A 175 -3.33 10.86 0.02
N GLY A 176 -3.77 11.30 -1.15
CA GLY A 176 -2.90 11.88 -2.19
C GLY A 176 -3.49 11.71 -3.58
N GLY A 177 -3.23 12.67 -4.48
CA GLY A 177 -3.56 12.55 -5.89
C GLY A 177 -2.74 11.42 -6.53
N GLY A 178 -3.29 10.70 -7.47
CA GLY A 178 -2.57 9.64 -8.16
C GLY A 178 -3.40 8.98 -9.26
N ILE A 179 -2.81 7.97 -9.84
CA ILE A 179 -3.43 7.18 -10.90
C ILE A 179 -4.64 6.43 -10.33
N ARG A 180 -5.80 6.56 -10.98
CA ARG A 180 -6.96 5.70 -10.70
C ARG A 180 -6.66 4.31 -11.24
N ARG A 181 -6.82 3.30 -10.40
CA ARG A 181 -6.58 1.91 -10.77
C ARG A 181 -7.90 1.17 -10.80
N PHE A 182 -8.17 0.52 -11.91
CA PHE A 182 -9.36 -0.30 -12.09
C PHE A 182 -8.97 -1.75 -12.28
N GLU A 183 -9.75 -2.65 -11.72
CA GLU A 183 -9.65 -4.08 -12.01
C GLU A 183 -10.83 -4.50 -12.88
N VAL A 184 -10.49 -5.22 -13.93
CA VAL A 184 -11.47 -5.82 -14.85
C VAL A 184 -11.66 -7.28 -14.45
N SER A 185 -12.85 -7.61 -13.98
CA SER A 185 -13.17 -8.97 -13.58
C SER A 185 -13.58 -9.80 -14.78
N ILE A 186 -12.89 -10.91 -14.96
CA ILE A 186 -13.18 -11.93 -15.98
C ILE A 186 -13.00 -13.29 -15.31
N ALA A 187 -13.92 -14.19 -15.53
CA ALA A 187 -13.73 -15.57 -15.09
C ALA A 187 -12.63 -16.22 -15.95
N PRO A 188 -11.55 -16.75 -15.34
CA PRO A 188 -10.48 -17.39 -16.09
C PRO A 188 -10.97 -18.70 -16.69
N ILE A 189 -11.09 -18.76 -18.02
CA ILE A 189 -11.61 -19.93 -18.75
C ILE A 189 -10.49 -20.66 -19.52
N GLY A 190 -9.40 -19.96 -19.84
CA GLY A 190 -8.26 -20.53 -20.55
C GLY A 190 -7.57 -19.53 -21.49
N ALA A 191 -6.38 -19.88 -21.94
CA ALA A 191 -5.47 -18.95 -22.63
C ALA A 191 -6.07 -18.27 -23.87
N GLN A 192 -6.86 -18.99 -24.68
CA GLN A 192 -7.50 -18.40 -25.86
C GLN A 192 -8.57 -17.40 -25.51
N HIS A 193 -9.35 -17.68 -24.45
CA HIS A 193 -10.35 -16.76 -23.94
C HIS A 193 -9.68 -15.51 -23.36
N ASP A 194 -8.65 -15.69 -22.54
CA ASP A 194 -7.92 -14.58 -21.92
C ASP A 194 -7.33 -13.64 -22.98
N ALA A 195 -6.75 -14.18 -24.06
CA ALA A 195 -6.24 -13.38 -25.16
C ALA A 195 -7.35 -12.59 -25.88
N ALA A 196 -8.49 -13.23 -26.16
CA ALA A 196 -9.61 -12.56 -26.80
C ALA A 196 -10.19 -11.44 -25.95
N VAL A 197 -10.30 -11.67 -24.62
CA VAL A 197 -10.80 -10.65 -23.70
C VAL A 197 -9.80 -9.51 -23.54
N PHE A 198 -8.50 -9.82 -23.47
CA PHE A 198 -7.45 -8.80 -23.45
C PHE A 198 -7.51 -7.91 -24.70
N GLU A 199 -7.61 -8.49 -25.89
CA GLU A 199 -7.72 -7.75 -27.14
C GLU A 199 -8.93 -6.81 -27.13
N ARG A 200 -10.11 -7.30 -26.69
CA ARG A 200 -11.32 -6.48 -26.57
C ARG A 200 -11.17 -5.33 -25.55
N LEU A 201 -10.53 -5.59 -24.43
CA LEU A 201 -10.24 -4.54 -23.45
C LEU A 201 -9.38 -3.46 -24.10
N VAL A 202 -8.34 -3.84 -24.81
CA VAL A 202 -7.44 -2.89 -25.49
C VAL A 202 -8.21 -2.10 -26.55
N ASP A 203 -9.01 -2.75 -27.38
CA ASP A 203 -9.84 -2.09 -28.40
C ASP A 203 -10.80 -1.09 -27.75
N TRP A 204 -11.46 -1.48 -26.66
CA TRP A 204 -12.34 -0.59 -25.91
C TRP A 204 -11.58 0.63 -25.35
N LEU A 205 -10.39 0.42 -24.78
CA LEU A 205 -9.56 1.50 -24.26
C LEU A 205 -9.16 2.49 -25.35
N VAL A 206 -8.79 2.01 -26.53
CA VAL A 206 -8.44 2.86 -27.68
C VAL A 206 -9.64 3.70 -28.12
N GLN A 207 -10.82 3.07 -28.25
CA GLN A 207 -12.04 3.74 -28.70
C GLN A 207 -12.54 4.78 -27.69
N HIS A 208 -12.35 4.54 -26.38
CA HIS A 208 -12.89 5.39 -25.32
C HIS A 208 -11.82 6.22 -24.61
N ARG A 209 -10.69 6.49 -25.27
CA ARG A 209 -9.54 7.21 -24.67
C ARG A 209 -9.95 8.52 -23.96
N GLN A 210 -10.93 9.25 -24.50
CA GLN A 210 -11.41 10.51 -23.92
C GLN A 210 -12.04 10.33 -22.52
N ARG A 211 -12.62 9.16 -22.21
CA ARG A 211 -13.29 8.91 -20.90
C ARG A 211 -12.30 8.86 -19.73
N TYR A 212 -11.05 8.53 -19.97
CA TYR A 212 -10.03 8.42 -18.92
C TYR A 212 -8.84 9.36 -19.11
N ALA A 213 -8.79 10.11 -20.21
CA ALA A 213 -7.69 11.05 -20.50
C ALA A 213 -7.61 12.21 -19.52
N SER A 214 -8.74 12.63 -18.93
CA SER A 214 -8.80 13.74 -17.97
C SER A 214 -8.17 13.40 -16.61
N LYS A 215 -8.10 12.11 -16.26
CA LYS A 215 -7.51 11.63 -15.00
C LYS A 215 -6.64 10.41 -15.30
N PRO A 216 -5.36 10.40 -14.92
CA PRO A 216 -4.49 9.24 -15.13
C PRO A 216 -5.14 7.96 -14.58
N SER A 217 -5.25 6.94 -15.43
CA SER A 217 -5.94 5.69 -15.10
C SER A 217 -5.12 4.48 -15.53
N SER A 218 -5.30 3.34 -14.88
CA SER A 218 -4.76 2.05 -15.31
C SER A 218 -5.81 0.95 -15.11
N PHE A 219 -5.79 -0.06 -15.97
CA PHE A 219 -6.75 -1.14 -16.02
C PHE A 219 -6.03 -2.47 -15.85
N ALA A 220 -6.34 -3.19 -14.78
CA ALA A 220 -5.76 -4.49 -14.47
C ALA A 220 -6.72 -5.60 -14.89
N ILE A 221 -6.21 -6.60 -15.57
CA ILE A 221 -6.97 -7.74 -16.05
C ILE A 221 -6.36 -9.04 -15.52
N ALA A 222 -7.17 -9.88 -14.89
CA ALA A 222 -6.76 -11.19 -14.44
C ALA A 222 -6.66 -12.14 -15.63
N ILE A 223 -5.60 -12.93 -15.67
CA ILE A 223 -5.39 -14.00 -16.66
C ILE A 223 -5.27 -15.35 -15.95
N SER A 224 -5.64 -16.42 -16.65
CA SER A 224 -5.53 -17.77 -16.11
C SER A 224 -4.07 -18.23 -16.02
N ALA A 225 -3.79 -19.20 -15.14
CA ALA A 225 -2.46 -19.81 -15.06
C ALA A 225 -2.03 -20.45 -16.40
N THR A 226 -2.98 -20.98 -17.14
CA THR A 226 -2.72 -21.55 -18.48
C THR A 226 -2.27 -20.48 -19.48
N ALA A 227 -2.84 -19.28 -19.43
CA ALA A 227 -2.43 -18.18 -20.28
C ALA A 227 -1.00 -17.69 -19.97
N VAL A 228 -0.61 -17.70 -18.69
CA VAL A 228 0.76 -17.32 -18.28
C VAL A 228 1.83 -18.19 -18.94
N PHE A 229 1.51 -19.48 -19.20
CA PHE A 229 2.43 -20.47 -19.77
C PHE A 229 2.25 -20.68 -21.27
N ASP A 230 1.29 -19.99 -21.88
CA ASP A 230 0.95 -20.20 -23.29
C ASP A 230 1.68 -19.21 -24.21
N HIS A 231 2.53 -19.73 -25.08
CA HIS A 231 3.21 -18.93 -26.10
C HIS A 231 2.23 -18.25 -27.07
N GLY A 232 1.08 -18.88 -27.34
CA GLY A 232 0.04 -18.32 -28.18
C GLY A 232 -0.58 -17.07 -27.55
N PHE A 233 -0.84 -17.10 -26.25
CA PHE A 233 -1.25 -15.92 -25.50
C PHE A 233 -0.19 -14.82 -25.56
N ALA A 234 1.06 -15.15 -25.27
CA ALA A 234 2.17 -14.18 -25.26
C ALA A 234 2.33 -13.49 -26.63
N SER A 235 2.25 -14.25 -27.72
CA SER A 235 2.35 -13.71 -29.09
C SER A 235 1.18 -12.78 -29.44
N ARG A 236 -0.05 -13.15 -29.08
CA ARG A 236 -1.24 -12.30 -29.29
C ARG A 236 -1.20 -11.04 -28.44
N PHE A 237 -0.77 -11.17 -27.19
CA PHE A 237 -0.59 -10.05 -26.27
C PHE A 237 0.41 -9.02 -26.82
N GLU A 238 1.59 -9.47 -27.26
CA GLU A 238 2.61 -8.62 -27.89
C GLU A 238 2.08 -7.94 -29.15
N ALA A 239 1.48 -8.69 -30.06
CA ALA A 239 0.91 -8.16 -31.30
C ALA A 239 -0.22 -7.14 -31.03
N CYS A 240 -1.04 -7.39 -30.01
CA CYS A 240 -2.13 -6.49 -29.64
C CYS A 240 -1.59 -5.14 -29.13
N LEU A 241 -0.63 -5.16 -28.22
CA LEU A 241 -0.02 -3.93 -27.71
C LEU A 241 0.75 -3.16 -28.78
N ALA A 242 1.52 -3.84 -29.63
CA ALA A 242 2.27 -3.23 -30.74
C ALA A 242 1.35 -2.52 -31.74
N ARG A 243 0.19 -3.13 -32.05
CA ARG A 243 -0.78 -2.58 -33.01
C ARG A 243 -1.52 -1.36 -32.47
N ASN A 244 -1.77 -1.28 -31.18
CA ASN A 244 -2.72 -0.33 -30.60
C ASN A 244 -2.08 0.91 -29.92
N ALA A 245 -0.78 1.07 -29.94
CA ALA A 245 -0.05 2.22 -29.34
C ALA A 245 -0.60 2.58 -27.93
N ILE A 246 -0.66 1.58 -27.02
CA ILE A 246 -1.16 1.73 -25.65
C ILE A 246 -0.16 2.51 -24.82
N ASP A 247 -0.65 3.48 -24.07
CA ASP A 247 0.19 4.28 -23.16
C ASP A 247 0.81 3.36 -22.07
N GLU A 248 2.05 3.66 -21.69
CA GLU A 248 2.77 2.91 -20.66
C GLU A 248 1.97 2.84 -19.36
N GLY A 249 1.80 1.62 -18.84
CA GLY A 249 1.09 1.36 -17.59
C GLY A 249 -0.42 1.61 -17.62
N LEU A 250 -1.02 1.83 -18.78
CA LEU A 250 -2.47 1.90 -18.93
C LEU A 250 -3.11 0.53 -18.66
N VAL A 251 -2.47 -0.54 -19.13
CA VAL A 251 -2.91 -1.92 -18.91
C VAL A 251 -1.94 -2.66 -18.01
N MET A 252 -2.48 -3.49 -17.12
CA MET A 252 -1.74 -4.35 -16.20
C MET A 252 -2.27 -5.77 -16.28
N LEU A 253 -1.39 -6.78 -16.16
CA LEU A 253 -1.79 -8.18 -16.04
C LEU A 253 -1.81 -8.59 -14.57
N ILE A 254 -2.83 -9.33 -14.14
CA ILE A 254 -2.88 -9.96 -12.82
C ILE A 254 -2.56 -11.44 -12.99
N LEU A 255 -1.45 -11.89 -12.42
CA LEU A 255 -0.99 -13.26 -12.46
C LEU A 255 -1.45 -14.01 -11.21
N PRO A 256 -2.18 -15.12 -11.36
CA PRO A 256 -2.65 -15.92 -10.22
C PRO A 256 -1.48 -16.65 -9.53
N ALA A 257 -1.63 -16.94 -8.24
CA ALA A 257 -0.63 -17.65 -7.43
C ALA A 257 -0.22 -19.01 -8.05
N ALA A 258 -1.17 -19.75 -8.62
CA ALA A 258 -0.90 -21.01 -9.31
C ALA A 258 0.12 -20.89 -10.46
N ALA A 259 0.27 -19.71 -11.03
CA ALA A 259 1.27 -19.47 -12.06
C ALA A 259 2.62 -19.03 -11.47
N TRP A 260 2.62 -18.02 -10.60
CA TRP A 260 3.87 -17.41 -10.17
C TRP A 260 4.50 -18.10 -8.95
N ALA A 261 3.69 -18.65 -8.03
CA ALA A 261 4.19 -19.27 -6.81
C ALA A 261 4.60 -20.73 -7.02
N GLU A 262 3.83 -21.46 -7.82
CA GLU A 262 4.08 -22.88 -8.07
C GLU A 262 5.11 -23.12 -9.17
N GLN A 263 5.14 -22.30 -10.21
CA GLN A 263 5.99 -22.47 -11.38
C GLN A 263 6.68 -21.17 -11.81
N PRO A 264 7.49 -20.55 -10.92
CA PRO A 264 8.05 -19.21 -11.14
C PRO A 264 8.93 -19.17 -12.41
N ASP A 265 9.70 -20.20 -12.67
CA ASP A 265 10.60 -20.25 -13.83
C ASP A 265 9.82 -20.29 -15.17
N ARG A 266 8.61 -20.85 -15.18
CA ARG A 266 7.72 -20.85 -16.35
C ARG A 266 6.98 -19.53 -16.53
N ALA A 267 6.78 -18.75 -15.47
CA ALA A 267 6.18 -17.43 -15.54
C ALA A 267 7.16 -16.35 -16.03
N MET A 268 8.47 -16.58 -15.86
CA MET A 268 9.51 -15.61 -16.22
C MET A 268 9.44 -15.10 -17.66
N PRO A 269 9.24 -15.94 -18.71
CA PRO A 269 9.18 -15.45 -20.09
C PRO A 269 8.09 -14.40 -20.32
N LEU A 270 6.90 -14.58 -19.71
CA LEU A 270 5.82 -13.59 -19.80
C LEU A 270 6.16 -12.32 -19.03
N LEU A 271 6.79 -12.42 -17.86
CA LEU A 271 7.24 -11.28 -17.08
C LEU A 271 8.30 -10.44 -17.80
N GLU A 272 9.27 -11.10 -18.44
CA GLU A 272 10.28 -10.46 -19.29
C GLU A 272 9.65 -9.78 -20.51
N LEU A 273 8.65 -10.40 -21.12
CA LEU A 273 7.87 -9.79 -22.20
C LEU A 273 7.14 -8.54 -21.68
N CYS A 274 6.48 -8.61 -20.53
CA CYS A 274 5.82 -7.47 -19.91
C CYS A 274 6.82 -6.33 -19.64
N GLU A 275 8.02 -6.64 -19.16
CA GLU A 275 9.08 -5.64 -18.92
C GLU A 275 9.51 -4.95 -20.22
N ARG A 276 9.73 -5.72 -21.31
CA ARG A 276 10.08 -5.15 -22.63
C ARG A 276 8.98 -4.27 -23.21
N LEU A 277 7.72 -4.61 -22.98
CA LEU A 277 6.56 -3.88 -23.49
C LEU A 277 6.10 -2.76 -22.55
N ASN A 278 6.82 -2.49 -21.45
CA ASN A 278 6.39 -1.57 -20.38
C ASN A 278 4.97 -1.85 -19.85
N CYS A 279 4.51 -3.10 -19.94
CA CYS A 279 3.27 -3.55 -19.34
C CYS A 279 3.51 -3.90 -17.88
N ARG A 280 2.67 -3.40 -16.99
CA ARG A 280 2.81 -3.63 -15.55
C ARG A 280 2.14 -4.93 -15.13
N VAL A 281 2.66 -5.54 -14.07
CA VAL A 281 2.17 -6.81 -13.54
C VAL A 281 1.78 -6.68 -12.07
N ILE A 282 0.74 -7.39 -11.71
CA ILE A 282 0.24 -7.59 -10.36
C ILE A 282 0.40 -9.08 -10.03
N LEU A 283 1.03 -9.40 -8.90
CA LEU A 283 1.01 -10.77 -8.38
C LEU A 283 -0.18 -10.94 -7.45
N ASP A 284 -1.07 -11.86 -7.76
CA ASP A 284 -2.26 -12.14 -6.93
C ASP A 284 -1.96 -13.18 -5.84
N ASP A 285 -2.71 -13.13 -4.73
CA ASP A 285 -2.55 -13.97 -3.55
C ASP A 285 -1.10 -14.05 -3.05
N PHE A 286 -0.45 -12.88 -3.01
CA PHE A 286 0.97 -12.78 -2.70
C PHE A 286 1.29 -13.21 -1.27
N VAL A 287 2.25 -14.12 -1.15
CA VAL A 287 2.91 -14.53 0.10
C VAL A 287 4.42 -14.44 -0.12
N LEU A 288 5.15 -14.00 0.91
CA LEU A 288 6.60 -13.93 0.84
C LEU A 288 7.20 -15.33 0.94
N ASN A 289 7.77 -15.83 -0.16
CA ASN A 289 8.44 -17.12 -0.28
C ASN A 289 9.61 -17.03 -1.29
N ASP A 290 10.32 -18.11 -1.49
CA ASP A 290 11.48 -18.15 -2.39
C ASP A 290 11.13 -17.82 -3.85
N ALA A 291 9.95 -18.24 -4.32
CA ALA A 291 9.45 -17.89 -5.64
C ALA A 291 9.24 -16.38 -5.77
N ALA A 292 8.58 -15.78 -4.77
CA ALA A 292 8.36 -14.33 -4.73
C ALA A 292 9.68 -13.55 -4.79
N LEU A 293 10.70 -13.96 -4.01
CA LEU A 293 12.01 -13.29 -3.97
C LEU A 293 12.71 -13.31 -5.33
N LYS A 294 12.54 -14.38 -6.10
CA LYS A 294 13.08 -14.47 -7.47
C LYS A 294 12.37 -13.48 -8.40
N LEU A 295 11.04 -13.46 -8.36
CA LEU A 295 10.21 -12.69 -9.27
C LEU A 295 10.27 -11.18 -9.01
N LEU A 296 10.40 -10.75 -7.75
CA LEU A 296 10.46 -9.32 -7.37
C LEU A 296 11.65 -8.55 -7.99
N ARG A 297 12.58 -9.24 -8.63
CA ARG A 297 13.65 -8.61 -9.43
C ARG A 297 13.14 -8.06 -10.75
N CYS A 298 12.01 -8.56 -11.26
CA CYS A 298 11.40 -8.10 -12.51
C CYS A 298 10.75 -6.73 -12.32
N LYS A 299 11.17 -5.75 -13.10
CA LYS A 299 10.68 -4.36 -13.01
C LYS A 299 9.24 -4.19 -13.51
N ALA A 300 8.68 -5.17 -14.22
CA ALA A 300 7.29 -5.15 -14.62
C ALA A 300 6.35 -5.24 -13.41
N ILE A 301 6.76 -5.88 -12.30
CA ILE A 301 5.93 -6.03 -11.11
C ILE A 301 5.79 -4.68 -10.41
N ARG A 302 4.55 -4.20 -10.28
CA ARG A 302 4.22 -2.91 -9.68
C ARG A 302 3.19 -2.97 -8.58
N MET A 303 2.51 -4.10 -8.41
CA MET A 303 1.55 -4.30 -7.34
C MET A 303 1.59 -5.75 -6.83
N LEU A 304 1.33 -5.91 -5.53
CA LEU A 304 1.17 -7.18 -4.85
C LEU A 304 -0.21 -7.19 -4.20
N LYS A 305 -1.10 -8.07 -4.65
CA LYS A 305 -2.36 -8.35 -3.96
C LYS A 305 -2.07 -9.39 -2.90
N LEU A 306 -1.99 -8.93 -1.65
CA LEU A 306 -1.61 -9.76 -0.50
C LEU A 306 -2.65 -10.86 -0.27
N SER A 307 -2.19 -12.06 0.13
CA SER A 307 -3.07 -13.16 0.51
C SER A 307 -4.11 -12.71 1.53
N PRO A 308 -5.38 -13.11 1.38
CA PRO A 308 -6.44 -12.77 2.34
C PRO A 308 -6.12 -13.24 3.76
N GLU A 309 -5.48 -14.41 3.90
CA GLU A 309 -5.09 -14.95 5.20
C GLU A 309 -4.09 -14.03 5.90
N LEU A 310 -3.08 -13.57 5.16
CA LEU A 310 -2.09 -12.63 5.68
C LEU A 310 -2.74 -11.32 6.17
N THR A 311 -3.67 -10.76 5.41
CA THR A 311 -4.29 -9.47 5.74
C THR A 311 -5.36 -9.58 6.83
N ALA A 312 -6.10 -10.69 6.90
CA ALA A 312 -7.13 -10.93 7.92
C ALA A 312 -6.54 -11.24 9.30
N GLU A 313 -5.48 -12.01 9.36
CA GLU A 313 -4.89 -12.50 10.61
C GLU A 313 -3.87 -11.54 11.22
N ALA A 314 -3.26 -10.66 10.41
CA ALA A 314 -2.20 -9.75 10.86
C ALA A 314 -2.62 -8.80 12.00
N MET A 315 -3.90 -8.51 12.15
CA MET A 315 -4.42 -7.73 13.27
C MET A 315 -4.42 -8.53 14.59
N LEU A 316 -4.58 -9.84 14.51
CA LEU A 316 -4.81 -10.72 15.65
C LEU A 316 -3.55 -11.46 16.09
N ASP A 317 -2.71 -11.87 15.12
CA ASP A 317 -1.52 -12.67 15.36
C ASP A 317 -0.25 -11.88 14.98
N ARG A 318 0.78 -12.05 15.82
CA ARG A 318 2.10 -11.42 15.63
C ARG A 318 2.86 -11.96 14.43
N TYR A 319 2.67 -13.22 14.05
CA TYR A 319 3.41 -13.84 12.96
C TYR A 319 2.92 -13.34 11.58
N PRO A 320 1.63 -13.40 11.21
CA PRO A 320 1.11 -12.75 10.02
C PRO A 320 1.41 -11.24 9.98
N ARG A 321 1.39 -10.56 11.14
CA ARG A 321 1.77 -9.15 11.26
C ARG A 321 3.22 -8.91 10.85
N ALA A 322 4.15 -9.74 11.31
CA ALA A 322 5.56 -9.64 10.94
C ALA A 322 5.76 -9.87 9.44
N LEU A 323 5.08 -10.87 8.86
CA LEU A 323 5.11 -11.14 7.42
C LEU A 323 4.53 -9.97 6.62
N LEU A 324 3.40 -9.42 7.04
CA LEU A 324 2.80 -8.24 6.40
C LEU A 324 3.76 -7.06 6.40
N SER A 325 4.39 -6.78 7.55
CA SER A 325 5.39 -5.71 7.67
C SER A 325 6.59 -5.94 6.76
N ALA A 326 7.06 -7.17 6.64
CA ALA A 326 8.14 -7.52 5.71
C ALA A 326 7.72 -7.30 4.25
N CYS A 327 6.51 -7.74 3.86
CA CYS A 327 5.97 -7.55 2.52
C CYS A 327 5.85 -6.07 2.15
N THR A 328 5.25 -5.26 3.04
CA THR A 328 5.05 -3.82 2.79
C THR A 328 6.37 -3.06 2.77
N HIS A 329 7.35 -3.46 3.61
CA HIS A 329 8.69 -2.87 3.59
C HIS A 329 9.42 -3.16 2.26
N ILE A 330 9.46 -4.44 1.84
CA ILE A 330 10.08 -4.85 0.57
C ILE A 330 9.41 -4.11 -0.59
N ALA A 331 8.08 -4.10 -0.63
CA ALA A 331 7.32 -3.43 -1.69
C ALA A 331 7.65 -1.93 -1.77
N ARG A 332 7.70 -1.24 -0.63
CA ARG A 332 8.08 0.17 -0.55
C ARG A 332 9.48 0.44 -1.09
N VAL A 333 10.48 -0.37 -0.71
CA VAL A 333 11.87 -0.23 -1.18
C VAL A 333 11.96 -0.43 -2.70
N LEU A 334 11.16 -1.35 -3.25
CA LEU A 334 11.12 -1.65 -4.69
C LEU A 334 10.19 -0.71 -5.49
N GLY A 335 9.48 0.22 -4.84
CA GLY A 335 8.48 1.08 -5.50
C GLY A 335 7.25 0.30 -6.00
N ILE A 336 6.88 -0.77 -5.29
CA ILE A 336 5.74 -1.65 -5.58
C ILE A 336 4.61 -1.30 -4.60
N HIS A 337 3.36 -1.31 -5.04
CA HIS A 337 2.20 -1.07 -4.19
C HIS A 337 1.63 -2.36 -3.62
N CYS A 338 1.19 -2.30 -2.36
CA CYS A 338 0.49 -3.40 -1.70
C CYS A 338 -1.03 -3.19 -1.74
N VAL A 339 -1.76 -4.26 -2.01
CA VAL A 339 -3.22 -4.30 -2.03
C VAL A 339 -3.71 -5.34 -1.04
N ALA A 340 -4.62 -4.96 -0.15
CA ALA A 340 -5.28 -5.90 0.75
C ALA A 340 -6.57 -6.44 0.14
N LYS A 341 -6.79 -7.74 0.31
CA LYS A 341 -8.02 -8.44 -0.08
C LYS A 341 -8.91 -8.66 1.13
N ARG A 342 -10.23 -8.79 0.91
CA ARG A 342 -11.23 -9.16 1.93
C ARG A 342 -11.24 -8.26 3.17
N VAL A 343 -11.06 -6.96 2.97
CA VAL A 343 -11.13 -5.99 4.07
C VAL A 343 -12.60 -5.73 4.42
N THR A 344 -13.03 -6.15 5.62
CA THR A 344 -14.44 -6.15 6.03
C THR A 344 -14.83 -4.99 6.95
N SER A 345 -13.85 -4.22 7.44
CA SER A 345 -14.13 -3.13 8.38
C SER A 345 -13.23 -1.92 8.18
N ASN A 346 -13.75 -0.75 8.54
CA ASN A 346 -12.98 0.50 8.55
C ASN A 346 -11.79 0.46 9.51
N THR A 347 -11.90 -0.30 10.59
CA THR A 347 -10.81 -0.49 11.56
C THR A 347 -9.68 -1.27 10.90
N ALA A 348 -10.01 -2.38 10.19
CA ALA A 348 -9.03 -3.15 9.44
C ALA A 348 -8.37 -2.30 8.33
N ALA A 349 -9.16 -1.52 7.58
CA ALA A 349 -8.65 -0.64 6.54
C ALA A 349 -7.66 0.39 7.07
N ARG A 350 -7.99 1.06 8.19
CA ARG A 350 -7.07 2.03 8.83
C ARG A 350 -5.80 1.37 9.35
N TRP A 351 -5.94 0.20 9.95
CA TRP A 351 -4.80 -0.55 10.45
C TRP A 351 -3.87 -0.97 9.29
N LEU A 352 -4.42 -1.50 8.19
CA LEU A 352 -3.67 -1.88 7.00
C LEU A 352 -2.98 -0.67 6.36
N ALA A 353 -3.64 0.49 6.32
CA ALA A 353 -3.02 1.74 5.86
C ALA A 353 -1.81 2.13 6.73
N ALA A 354 -1.93 2.02 8.06
CA ALA A 354 -0.83 2.27 8.99
C ALA A 354 0.31 1.23 8.85
N ALA A 355 -0.01 -0.01 8.45
CA ALA A 355 0.96 -1.05 8.16
C ALA A 355 1.63 -0.91 6.78
N GLY A 356 1.28 0.13 6.00
CA GLY A 356 1.90 0.42 4.71
C GLY A 356 1.22 -0.21 3.50
N VAL A 357 -0.02 -0.66 3.64
CA VAL A 357 -0.85 -1.11 2.50
C VAL A 357 -1.42 0.11 1.78
N ASP A 358 -1.33 0.13 0.45
CA ASP A 358 -1.71 1.28 -0.38
C ASP A 358 -3.17 1.26 -0.81
N TYR A 359 -3.71 0.07 -1.08
CA TYR A 359 -5.04 -0.09 -1.69
C TYR A 359 -5.83 -1.24 -1.06
N ILE A 360 -7.16 -1.18 -1.23
CA ILE A 360 -8.08 -2.30 -1.01
C ILE A 360 -8.56 -2.80 -2.37
N ASP A 361 -8.66 -4.13 -2.49
CA ASP A 361 -9.20 -4.82 -3.65
C ASP A 361 -10.67 -4.43 -3.88
N PRO A 362 -11.07 -4.10 -5.12
CA PRO A 362 -12.44 -3.73 -5.45
C PRO A 362 -13.45 -4.89 -5.37
N PHE A 363 -12.96 -6.14 -5.41
CA PHE A 363 -13.79 -7.34 -5.33
C PHE A 363 -13.70 -7.98 -3.94
N ASN A 364 -14.33 -7.34 -2.95
CA ASN A 364 -14.40 -7.89 -1.60
C ASN A 364 -15.30 -9.14 -1.55
N ALA A 365 -14.92 -10.15 -0.76
CA ALA A 365 -15.57 -11.46 -0.70
C ALA A 365 -17.09 -11.47 -0.39
N ALA A 366 -17.62 -10.38 0.18
CA ALA A 366 -19.05 -10.25 0.45
C ALA A 366 -19.91 -10.21 -0.84
N GLU A 367 -19.32 -9.79 -1.97
CA GLU A 367 -20.05 -9.68 -3.24
C GLU A 367 -19.89 -10.92 -4.13
N THR A 368 -18.81 -11.68 -3.99
CA THR A 368 -18.62 -12.95 -4.72
C THR A 368 -19.57 -14.04 -4.20
N GLY A 369 -19.96 -14.01 -2.93
CA GLY A 369 -20.93 -14.94 -2.36
C GLY A 369 -22.36 -14.71 -2.85
N ALA A 370 -22.74 -13.46 -3.13
CA ALA A 370 -24.08 -13.12 -3.62
C ALA A 370 -24.28 -13.46 -5.12
N ALA A 371 -23.19 -13.43 -5.91
CA ALA A 371 -23.28 -13.81 -7.33
C ALA A 371 -23.37 -15.32 -7.55
N SER A 372 -22.81 -16.14 -6.63
CA SER A 372 -22.88 -17.60 -6.71
C SER A 372 -24.25 -18.14 -6.31
N THR A 373 -24.95 -17.49 -5.37
CA THR A 373 -26.27 -17.95 -4.88
C THR A 373 -27.42 -17.59 -5.82
N THR A 374 -27.28 -16.57 -6.67
CA THR A 374 -28.31 -16.23 -7.67
C THR A 374 -28.24 -17.10 -8.94
N SER A 375 -27.12 -17.78 -9.21
CA SER A 375 -27.01 -18.68 -10.35
C SER A 375 -27.56 -20.10 -10.08
N GLU A 376 -27.58 -20.53 -8.81
CA GLU A 376 -28.15 -21.85 -8.45
C GLU A 376 -29.68 -21.83 -8.24
N ALA A 377 -30.27 -20.67 -8.00
CA ALA A 377 -31.73 -20.57 -7.79
C ALA A 377 -32.54 -20.52 -9.11
N ALA A 378 -31.89 -20.37 -10.28
CA ALA A 378 -32.56 -20.31 -11.57
C ALA A 378 -32.63 -21.65 -12.31
N GLY A 379 -32.17 -22.77 -11.69
CA GLY A 379 -32.03 -24.08 -12.33
C GLY A 379 -32.95 -25.19 -11.87
N LEU A 380 -34.02 -24.92 -11.08
CA LEU A 380 -34.97 -25.97 -10.67
C LEU A 380 -36.41 -25.51 -10.79
N SER A 381 -36.92 -25.55 -12.00
CA SER A 381 -38.34 -25.67 -12.25
C SER A 381 -38.54 -26.31 -13.62
N LEU A 382 -38.90 -27.57 -13.62
CA LEU A 382 -39.65 -28.33 -14.60
C LEU A 382 -39.60 -29.79 -14.14
N VAL A 383 -40.73 -30.44 -13.83
CA VAL A 383 -41.58 -31.07 -14.81
C VAL A 383 -42.81 -31.65 -14.11
N PRO A 384 -43.95 -31.75 -14.77
CA PRO A 384 -45.19 -32.36 -14.26
C PRO A 384 -45.10 -33.87 -14.14
#